data_947483c5f398c5d4493f8885b591aae8
#
_entry.id   947483c5f398c5d4493f8885b591aae8
#
_cell.length_a   1.000
_cell.length_b   1.000
_cell.length_c   1.000
_cell.angle_alpha   90.00
_cell.angle_beta   90.00
_cell.angle_gamma   90.00
#
_symmetry.space_group_name_H-M   'P 1'
#
loop_
_entity.id
_entity.type
_entity.pdbx_description
1 polymer ?
#
loop_
_entity_poly.entity_id
_entity_poly.type
_entity_poly.pdbx_seq_one_letter_code
_entity_poly.pdbx_strand_id
1 'polypeptide(L)'
;MFAALSQRRRLLLSLPLVAGATQICLAHAILMESAPKINSTVQGPDLDITLRFNVRIDGSRSRILLVAEDGTSTPLTLAKQAKPNILQMHASGLKPGAYKLQWNVLAVDGHMSKGDVPFTVK
;
A
#
# COMPACT_ATOMS: atom_id res chain seq x y z
N MET A 1 35.85 53.01 46.74
CA MET A 1 34.65 53.32 46.08
C MET A 1 34.50 52.42 44.88
N PHE A 2 33.70 51.38 45.03
CA PHE A 2 33.66 50.33 44.12
C PHE A 2 32.28 50.27 43.42
N ALA A 3 32.28 50.58 42.17
CA ALA A 3 31.13 50.29 41.38
C ALA A 3 31.03 48.78 41.22
N ALA A 4 30.07 48.21 41.89
CA ALA A 4 29.76 46.83 41.65
C ALA A 4 29.25 46.72 40.19
N LEU A 5 30.12 46.27 39.33
CA LEU A 5 29.71 45.84 38.04
C LEU A 5 28.87 44.56 38.18
N SER A 6 27.61 44.76 38.37
CA SER A 6 26.71 43.62 38.23
C SER A 6 26.78 43.20 36.78
N GLN A 7 27.64 42.26 36.50
CA GLN A 7 27.54 41.52 35.28
C GLN A 7 26.20 40.79 35.33
N ARG A 8 25.20 41.44 34.84
CA ARG A 8 24.00 40.71 34.46
C ARG A 8 24.42 39.78 33.34
N ARG A 9 24.80 38.59 33.76
CA ARG A 9 24.84 37.49 32.84
C ARG A 9 23.44 37.35 32.25
N ARG A 10 23.27 37.92 31.10
CA ARG A 10 22.11 37.59 30.30
C ARG A 10 22.29 36.11 29.94
N LEU A 11 21.60 35.29 30.70
CA LEU A 11 21.41 33.92 30.33
C LEU A 11 20.64 33.97 29.03
N LEU A 12 21.34 33.87 27.92
CA LEU A 12 20.72 33.56 26.67
C LEU A 12 20.27 32.12 26.78
N LEU A 13 19.04 31.95 27.20
CA LEU A 13 18.34 30.71 26.98
C LEU A 13 18.20 30.56 25.48
N SER A 14 19.22 29.95 24.88
CA SER A 14 19.05 29.36 23.57
C SER A 14 18.06 28.22 23.78
N LEU A 15 16.81 28.50 23.55
CA LEU A 15 15.83 27.46 23.31
C LEU A 15 16.40 26.61 22.19
N PRO A 16 16.67 25.31 22.41
CA PRO A 16 16.94 24.46 21.30
C PRO A 16 15.70 24.57 20.41
N LEU A 17 15.89 25.05 19.22
CA LEU A 17 14.90 24.91 18.19
C LEU A 17 14.82 23.40 17.95
N VAL A 18 13.94 22.75 18.69
CA VAL A 18 13.50 21.43 18.30
C VAL A 18 12.73 21.68 17.03
N ALA A 19 13.45 21.68 15.92
CA ALA A 19 12.81 21.44 14.65
C ALA A 19 12.11 20.10 14.85
N GLY A 20 10.83 20.14 15.14
CA GLY A 20 10.03 18.96 15.18
C GLY A 20 10.30 18.27 13.85
N ALA A 21 11.00 17.15 13.89
CA ALA A 21 11.05 16.28 12.74
C ALA A 21 9.60 16.00 12.43
N THR A 22 9.06 16.70 11.45
CA THR A 22 7.83 16.30 10.80
C THR A 22 8.15 14.93 10.24
N GLN A 23 7.83 13.91 11.02
CA GLN A 23 7.75 12.58 10.47
C GLN A 23 6.64 12.67 9.44
N ILE A 24 7.05 12.83 8.20
CA ILE A 24 6.16 12.55 7.10
C ILE A 24 5.88 11.06 7.24
N CYS A 25 4.77 10.71 7.89
CA CYS A 25 4.24 9.37 7.81
C CYS A 25 3.87 9.14 6.36
N LEU A 26 4.82 8.60 5.62
CA LEU A 26 4.56 8.08 4.29
C LEU A 26 3.58 6.93 4.48
N ALA A 27 2.32 7.17 4.15
CA ALA A 27 1.29 6.15 4.23
C ALA A 27 1.54 5.14 3.11
N HIS A 28 2.32 4.10 3.40
CA HIS A 28 2.38 2.95 2.52
C HIS A 28 1.00 2.31 2.47
N ALA A 29 0.57 1.94 1.27
CA ALA A 29 -0.63 1.15 1.13
C ALA A 29 -0.38 -0.24 1.71
N ILE A 30 -1.21 -0.61 2.68
CA ILE A 30 -1.19 -1.93 3.31
C ILE A 30 -2.44 -2.66 2.87
N LEU A 31 -2.27 -3.87 2.36
CA LEU A 31 -3.39 -4.74 2.05
C LEU A 31 -4.02 -5.23 3.35
N MET A 32 -5.26 -4.82 3.60
CA MET A 32 -5.99 -5.16 4.82
C MET A 32 -6.80 -6.43 4.66
N GLU A 33 -7.33 -6.67 3.46
CA GLU A 33 -8.18 -7.81 3.17
C GLU A 33 -8.11 -8.13 1.68
N SER A 34 -8.13 -9.41 1.35
CA SER A 34 -8.16 -9.87 -0.03
C SER A 34 -9.16 -11.03 -0.21
N ALA A 35 -9.76 -11.07 -1.39
CA ALA A 35 -10.46 -12.23 -1.90
C ALA A 35 -9.90 -12.52 -3.31
N PRO A 36 -9.27 -13.65 -3.55
CA PRO A 36 -9.02 -14.76 -2.62
C PRO A 36 -8.09 -14.36 -1.46
N LYS A 37 -8.26 -15.02 -0.33
CA LYS A 37 -7.38 -14.82 0.83
C LYS A 37 -6.00 -15.41 0.55
N ILE A 38 -4.99 -14.82 1.17
CA ILE A 38 -3.61 -15.30 1.06
C ILE A 38 -3.53 -16.78 1.44
N ASN A 39 -2.90 -17.57 0.58
CA ASN A 39 -2.72 -19.02 0.73
C ASN A 39 -4.02 -19.82 0.76
N SER A 40 -5.11 -19.26 0.28
CA SER A 40 -6.39 -19.97 0.17
C SER A 40 -6.47 -20.82 -1.10
N THR A 41 -7.42 -21.74 -1.11
CA THR A 41 -7.82 -22.49 -2.29
C THR A 41 -9.22 -22.08 -2.71
N VAL A 42 -9.40 -21.74 -3.96
CA VAL A 42 -10.67 -21.30 -4.52
C VAL A 42 -11.08 -22.14 -5.71
N GLN A 43 -12.35 -22.13 -5.99
CA GLN A 43 -12.95 -22.84 -7.12
C GLN A 43 -12.87 -21.97 -8.38
N GLY A 44 -12.25 -22.52 -9.44
CA GLY A 44 -12.26 -21.88 -10.76
C GLY A 44 -13.42 -22.40 -11.65
N PRO A 45 -13.40 -22.07 -12.95
CA PRO A 45 -12.39 -21.31 -13.69
C PRO A 45 -12.51 -19.77 -13.56
N ASP A 46 -13.61 -19.26 -13.07
CA ASP A 46 -13.87 -17.82 -12.95
C ASP A 46 -13.69 -17.36 -11.51
N LEU A 47 -13.13 -16.19 -11.33
CA LEU A 47 -12.79 -15.68 -10.02
C LEU A 47 -13.02 -14.17 -9.95
N ASP A 48 -13.81 -13.75 -8.98
CA ASP A 48 -13.91 -12.37 -8.57
C ASP A 48 -12.83 -12.04 -7.54
N ILE A 49 -12.13 -10.95 -7.76
CA ILE A 49 -10.99 -10.54 -6.97
C ILE A 49 -11.28 -9.18 -6.34
N THR A 50 -11.03 -9.08 -5.06
CA THR A 50 -11.18 -7.84 -4.31
C THR A 50 -9.94 -7.62 -3.44
N LEU A 51 -9.37 -6.43 -3.51
CA LEU A 51 -8.25 -6.01 -2.68
C LEU A 51 -8.66 -4.75 -1.92
N ARG A 52 -8.65 -4.79 -0.61
CA ARG A 52 -8.95 -3.65 0.25
C ARG A 52 -7.70 -3.18 0.98
N PHE A 53 -7.43 -1.89 0.84
CA PHE A 53 -6.25 -1.24 1.42
C PHE A 53 -6.63 -0.32 2.58
N ASN A 54 -5.65 0.06 3.38
CA ASN A 54 -5.79 1.00 4.50
C ASN A 54 -5.91 2.46 4.08
N VAL A 55 -5.61 2.78 2.82
CA VAL A 55 -5.59 4.13 2.26
C VAL A 55 -6.29 4.17 0.91
N ARG A 56 -6.57 5.37 0.44
CA ARG A 56 -7.13 5.58 -0.90
C ARG A 56 -6.11 5.23 -1.96
N ILE A 57 -6.56 4.52 -2.98
CA ILE A 57 -5.74 4.05 -4.10
C ILE A 57 -6.18 4.74 -5.39
N ASP A 58 -5.21 5.22 -6.14
CA ASP A 58 -5.43 5.66 -7.52
C ASP A 58 -5.41 4.42 -8.43
N GLY A 59 -6.58 3.90 -8.74
CA GLY A 59 -6.72 2.70 -9.57
C GLY A 59 -6.20 2.90 -10.99
N SER A 60 -6.29 4.10 -11.54
CA SER A 60 -5.82 4.38 -12.92
C SER A 60 -4.30 4.27 -13.08
N ARG A 61 -3.57 4.41 -11.97
CA ARG A 61 -2.10 4.31 -11.92
C ARG A 61 -1.62 3.07 -11.18
N SER A 62 -2.52 2.16 -10.88
CA SER A 62 -2.22 0.91 -10.19
C SER A 62 -2.28 -0.25 -11.17
N ARG A 63 -1.51 -1.31 -10.90
CA ARG A 63 -1.46 -2.50 -11.73
C ARG A 63 -1.57 -3.75 -10.88
N ILE A 64 -2.35 -4.69 -11.37
CA ILE A 64 -2.48 -6.02 -10.78
C ILE A 64 -2.15 -7.03 -11.87
N LEU A 65 -1.18 -7.89 -11.59
CA LEU A 65 -0.81 -8.98 -12.47
C LEU A 65 -1.24 -10.32 -11.86
N LEU A 66 -1.84 -11.16 -12.67
CA LEU A 66 -2.06 -12.56 -12.30
C LEU A 66 -0.89 -13.38 -12.83
N VAL A 67 -0.12 -13.97 -11.93
CA VAL A 67 1.03 -14.79 -12.27
C VAL A 67 0.68 -16.26 -12.06
N ALA A 68 0.72 -17.04 -13.13
CA ALA A 68 0.49 -18.47 -13.11
C ALA A 68 1.73 -19.24 -12.65
N GLU A 69 1.55 -20.52 -12.35
CA GLU A 69 2.61 -21.42 -11.88
C GLU A 69 3.77 -21.55 -12.88
N ASP A 70 3.47 -21.48 -14.18
CA ASP A 70 4.47 -21.51 -15.26
C ASP A 70 5.22 -20.17 -15.47
N GLY A 71 4.90 -19.15 -14.65
CA GLY A 71 5.50 -17.82 -14.74
C GLY A 71 4.78 -16.86 -15.69
N THR A 72 3.72 -17.28 -16.37
CA THR A 72 2.93 -16.40 -17.24
C THR A 72 2.28 -15.31 -16.41
N SER A 73 2.52 -14.05 -16.79
CA SER A 73 1.92 -12.87 -16.15
C SER A 73 0.84 -12.28 -17.05
N THR A 74 -0.34 -12.11 -16.50
CA THR A 74 -1.48 -11.51 -17.21
C THR A 74 -1.95 -10.26 -16.47
N PRO A 75 -1.92 -9.07 -17.10
CA PRO A 75 -2.51 -7.88 -16.50
C PRO A 75 -4.01 -8.05 -16.33
N LEU A 76 -4.52 -7.70 -15.16
CA LEU A 76 -5.95 -7.71 -14.90
C LEU A 76 -6.53 -6.32 -15.08
N THR A 77 -7.70 -6.26 -15.72
CA THR A 77 -8.43 -5.00 -15.87
C THR A 77 -9.19 -4.68 -14.59
N LEU A 78 -8.90 -3.50 -14.02
CA LEU A 78 -9.61 -3.04 -12.84
C LEU A 78 -11.01 -2.57 -13.22
N ALA A 79 -11.99 -2.99 -12.44
CA ALA A 79 -13.34 -2.44 -12.52
C ALA A 79 -13.35 -1.00 -12.02
N LYS A 80 -14.34 -0.21 -12.43
CA LYS A 80 -14.54 1.13 -11.91
C LYS A 80 -14.63 1.08 -10.38
N GLN A 81 -13.81 1.89 -9.70
CA GLN A 81 -13.79 1.92 -8.24
C GLN A 81 -15.14 2.39 -7.69
N ALA A 82 -15.79 1.54 -6.92
CA ALA A 82 -16.98 1.89 -6.14
C ALA A 82 -16.60 2.57 -4.82
N LYS A 83 -15.43 2.19 -4.26
CA LYS A 83 -14.87 2.77 -3.03
C LYS A 83 -13.40 3.13 -3.24
N PRO A 84 -12.91 4.22 -2.62
CA PRO A 84 -11.56 4.72 -2.88
C PRO A 84 -10.43 3.78 -2.47
N ASN A 85 -10.67 2.90 -1.50
CA ASN A 85 -9.65 2.00 -0.94
C ASN A 85 -9.81 0.55 -1.39
N ILE A 86 -10.68 0.28 -2.36
CA ILE A 86 -10.97 -1.06 -2.83
C ILE A 86 -10.73 -1.15 -4.34
N LEU A 87 -9.98 -2.17 -4.74
CA LEU A 87 -9.82 -2.57 -6.14
C LEU A 87 -10.56 -3.87 -6.38
N GLN A 88 -11.34 -3.90 -7.44
CA GLN A 88 -12.09 -5.07 -7.88
C GLN A 88 -11.74 -5.42 -9.31
N MET A 89 -11.67 -6.70 -9.59
CA MET A 89 -11.37 -7.22 -10.91
C MET A 89 -11.91 -8.64 -11.05
N HIS A 90 -11.90 -9.14 -12.26
CA HIS A 90 -12.35 -10.48 -12.59
C HIS A 90 -11.29 -11.20 -13.43
N ALA A 91 -11.06 -12.46 -13.12
CA ALA A 91 -10.25 -13.34 -13.93
C ALA A 91 -11.08 -14.53 -14.38
N SER A 92 -10.90 -14.96 -15.61
CA SER A 92 -11.65 -16.07 -16.20
C SER A 92 -10.74 -17.06 -16.89
N GLY A 93 -11.24 -18.27 -17.08
CA GLY A 93 -10.50 -19.33 -17.77
C GLY A 93 -9.28 -19.83 -17.00
N LEU A 94 -9.31 -19.75 -15.66
CA LEU A 94 -8.20 -20.19 -14.82
C LEU A 94 -8.14 -21.72 -14.77
N LYS A 95 -6.99 -22.27 -15.10
CA LYS A 95 -6.71 -23.69 -14.92
C LYS A 95 -6.39 -23.99 -13.46
N PRO A 96 -6.68 -25.20 -12.97
CA PRO A 96 -6.22 -25.60 -11.63
C PRO A 96 -4.70 -25.44 -11.50
N GLY A 97 -4.26 -24.93 -10.37
CA GLY A 97 -2.85 -24.71 -10.09
C GLY A 97 -2.59 -23.56 -9.12
N ALA A 98 -1.32 -23.29 -8.91
CA ALA A 98 -0.88 -22.21 -8.04
C ALA A 98 -0.79 -20.89 -8.81
N TYR A 99 -1.29 -19.83 -8.20
CA TYR A 99 -1.27 -18.48 -8.74
C TYR A 99 -0.81 -17.48 -7.67
N LYS A 100 -0.41 -16.31 -8.12
CA LYS A 100 -0.30 -15.15 -7.23
C LYS A 100 -0.78 -13.90 -7.92
N LEU A 101 -1.41 -13.03 -7.17
CA LEU A 101 -1.67 -11.66 -7.58
C LEU A 101 -0.49 -10.81 -7.16
N GLN A 102 0.17 -10.19 -8.12
CA GLN A 102 1.17 -9.16 -7.85
C GLN A 102 0.49 -7.81 -7.96
N TRP A 103 0.35 -7.12 -6.84
CA TRP A 103 -0.22 -5.80 -6.86
C TRP A 103 0.87 -4.74 -6.72
N ASN A 104 0.73 -3.70 -7.53
CA ASN A 104 1.56 -2.51 -7.49
C ASN A 104 0.62 -1.32 -7.54
N VAL A 105 0.39 -0.70 -6.41
CA VAL A 105 -0.65 0.31 -6.25
C VAL A 105 -0.06 1.65 -5.87
N LEU A 106 -0.67 2.70 -6.43
CA LEU A 106 -0.33 4.07 -6.11
C LEU A 106 -1.34 4.60 -5.09
N ALA A 107 -0.86 4.92 -3.89
CA ALA A 107 -1.67 5.67 -2.94
C ALA A 107 -1.86 7.11 -3.42
N VAL A 108 -2.99 7.73 -3.07
CA VAL A 108 -3.31 9.10 -3.53
C VAL A 108 -2.31 10.14 -3.04
N ASP A 109 -1.49 9.83 -2.04
CA ASP A 109 -0.38 10.68 -1.57
C ASP A 109 0.87 10.60 -2.45
N GLY A 110 0.86 9.79 -3.51
CA GLY A 110 1.96 9.65 -4.47
C GLY A 110 2.95 8.53 -4.19
N HIS A 111 2.72 7.67 -3.19
CA HIS A 111 3.61 6.55 -2.88
C HIS A 111 3.13 5.25 -3.52
N MET A 112 4.07 4.56 -4.16
CA MET A 112 3.85 3.22 -4.69
C MET A 112 4.11 2.18 -3.62
N SER A 113 3.22 1.19 -3.54
CA SER A 113 3.40 0.01 -2.69
C SER A 113 3.13 -1.24 -3.52
N LYS A 114 3.81 -2.32 -3.20
CA LYS A 114 3.67 -3.60 -3.91
C LYS A 114 3.65 -4.78 -2.95
N GLY A 115 3.02 -5.84 -3.38
CA GLY A 115 2.95 -7.07 -2.63
C GLY A 115 2.36 -8.20 -3.45
N ASP A 116 2.22 -9.36 -2.83
CA ASP A 116 1.73 -10.57 -3.47
C ASP A 116 0.60 -11.20 -2.66
N VAL A 117 -0.36 -11.77 -3.36
CA VAL A 117 -1.40 -12.62 -2.78
C VAL A 117 -1.32 -13.99 -3.46
N PRO A 118 -0.63 -14.96 -2.87
CA PRO A 118 -0.61 -16.33 -3.37
C PRO A 118 -1.91 -17.07 -3.04
N PHE A 119 -2.39 -17.86 -3.98
CA PHE A 119 -3.60 -18.70 -3.83
C PHE A 119 -3.54 -19.87 -4.80
N THR A 120 -4.44 -20.83 -4.63
CA THR A 120 -4.56 -22.02 -5.46
C THR A 120 -5.96 -22.10 -6.04
N VAL A 121 -6.06 -22.49 -7.31
CA VAL A 121 -7.31 -22.77 -7.99
C VAL A 121 -7.50 -24.28 -8.11
N LYS A 122 -8.67 -24.75 -7.75
CA LYS A 122 -9.13 -26.12 -7.98
C LYS A 122 -9.85 -26.24 -9.30
#